data_2ebfa6f63068c0d1ad9937f411563e36
#
_entry.id   2ebfa6f63068c0d1ad9937f411563e36
#
_cell.length_a   1.000
_cell.length_b   1.000
_cell.length_c   1.000
_cell.angle_alpha   90.00
_cell.angle_beta   90.00
_cell.angle_gamma   90.00
#
_symmetry.space_group_name_H-M   'P 1'
#
loop_
_entity.id
_entity.type
_entity.pdbx_description
1 polymer ?
#
loop_
_entity_poly.entity_id
_entity_poly.type
_entity_poly.pdbx_seq_one_letter_code
_entity_poly.pdbx_strand_id
1 'polypeptide(L)'
;NKSLKLWREWLTQISYNETDFIFKKPLVKLANSEKEYQGMIEIYRNKKEYGIELLDKIAIEFWSSVFEKKLLGGLISHNDGRLNPIKLIKLFMKNLETSNVNKINDNVIKIKKNNSLSKKNWTVYLEKNQYINQDYVIICSSLNTQNLLKSLGHKIILEPILGQVIELELKHKTTNWKEWPSVLNYQSINFIHHNPNQMLIGATIERGNKPSLLDKQRMLCMNNNAPKWITNGRICHEWNGIRAKPINEPAPLLKLLEPGLLINTGHYRNGILLAPACAEWIVDTIEHQ
;
A
#
# COMPACT_ATOMS: atom_id res chain seq x y z
N ASN A 1 13.83 4.11 4.73
CA ASN A 1 13.90 3.95 6.17
C ASN A 1 13.28 5.07 7.02
N LYS A 2 13.29 6.33 6.56
CA LYS A 2 12.62 7.45 7.26
C LYS A 2 11.16 7.10 7.56
N SER A 3 10.40 6.64 6.58
CA SER A 3 8.96 6.37 6.71
C SER A 3 8.63 5.23 7.71
N LEU A 4 9.44 4.17 7.78
CA LEU A 4 9.24 3.11 8.78
C LEU A 4 9.47 3.61 10.21
N LYS A 5 10.46 4.50 10.41
CA LYS A 5 10.70 5.14 11.71
C LYS A 5 9.51 6.00 12.10
N LEU A 6 9.04 6.85 11.18
CA LEU A 6 7.87 7.71 11.38
C LEU A 6 6.60 6.92 11.67
N TRP A 7 6.37 5.78 10.99
CA TRP A 7 5.25 4.91 11.31
C TRP A 7 5.25 4.47 12.77
N ARG A 8 6.41 4.08 13.30
CA ARG A 8 6.53 3.68 14.70
C ARG A 8 6.22 4.83 15.66
N GLU A 9 6.74 6.01 15.36
CA GLU A 9 6.51 7.23 16.14
C GLU A 9 5.04 7.65 16.10
N TRP A 10 4.45 7.76 14.92
CA TRP A 10 3.05 8.15 14.75
C TRP A 10 2.08 7.19 15.42
N LEU A 11 2.28 5.90 15.26
CA LEU A 11 1.40 4.90 15.84
C LEU A 11 1.48 4.90 17.37
N THR A 12 2.63 5.19 17.95
CA THR A 12 2.76 5.37 19.40
C THR A 12 1.99 6.60 19.89
N GLN A 13 1.99 7.68 19.11
CA GLN A 13 1.28 8.91 19.47
C GLN A 13 -0.24 8.81 19.30
N ILE A 14 -0.69 8.10 18.25
CA ILE A 14 -2.10 8.04 17.87
C ILE A 14 -2.85 6.92 18.61
N SER A 15 -2.17 5.81 18.96
CA SER A 15 -2.80 4.62 19.53
C SER A 15 -2.36 4.35 20.94
N TYR A 16 -2.78 5.15 21.89
CA TYR A 16 -2.44 4.95 23.30
C TYR A 16 -2.84 3.57 23.86
N ASN A 17 -3.71 2.79 23.18
CA ASN A 17 -4.16 1.47 23.61
C ASN A 17 -4.49 0.44 22.51
N GLU A 18 -4.17 0.67 21.23
CA GLU A 18 -4.55 -0.27 20.17
C GLU A 18 -3.33 -0.89 19.46
N THR A 19 -2.74 -1.90 20.07
CA THR A 19 -1.64 -2.71 19.47
C THR A 19 -2.12 -3.63 18.33
N ASP A 20 -3.42 -3.76 18.11
CA ASP A 20 -4.00 -4.80 17.26
C ASP A 20 -3.91 -4.54 15.74
N PHE A 21 -3.48 -3.37 15.29
CA PHE A 21 -3.39 -3.10 13.87
C PHE A 21 -1.96 -3.08 13.32
N ILE A 22 -0.93 -3.12 14.19
CA ILE A 22 0.45 -3.30 13.79
C ILE A 22 0.86 -4.75 13.96
N PHE A 23 1.20 -5.40 12.88
CA PHE A 23 1.74 -6.75 12.91
C PHE A 23 3.26 -6.67 12.91
N LYS A 24 3.87 -6.95 14.05
CA LYS A 24 5.33 -6.90 14.26
C LYS A 24 6.06 -8.13 13.74
N LYS A 25 5.34 -9.15 13.29
CA LYS A 25 5.95 -10.37 12.74
C LYS A 25 6.58 -10.07 11.39
N PRO A 26 7.69 -10.73 11.05
CA PRO A 26 8.47 -10.41 9.86
C PRO A 26 7.69 -10.67 8.56
N LEU A 27 8.22 -10.12 7.47
CA LEU A 27 7.91 -10.58 6.13
C LEU A 27 8.87 -11.70 5.76
N VAL A 28 8.31 -12.78 5.19
CA VAL A 28 9.08 -13.87 4.61
C VAL A 28 8.85 -13.90 3.11
N LYS A 29 9.92 -14.01 2.32
CA LYS A 29 9.86 -14.19 0.87
C LYS A 29 10.52 -15.49 0.48
N LEU A 30 9.84 -16.29 -0.35
CA LEU A 30 10.29 -17.62 -0.78
C LEU A 30 10.67 -17.62 -2.26
N ALA A 31 11.65 -18.45 -2.63
CA ALA A 31 12.13 -18.63 -3.99
C ALA A 31 12.03 -20.09 -4.41
N ASN A 32 11.49 -20.34 -5.61
CA ASN A 32 11.47 -21.66 -6.24
C ASN A 32 12.32 -21.73 -7.52
N SER A 33 12.93 -20.63 -7.91
CA SER A 33 13.82 -20.55 -9.05
C SER A 33 15.18 -19.97 -8.65
N GLU A 34 16.24 -20.38 -9.35
CA GLU A 34 17.58 -19.86 -9.13
C GLU A 34 17.65 -18.33 -9.30
N LYS A 35 16.96 -17.81 -10.30
CA LYS A 35 16.90 -16.36 -10.56
C LYS A 35 16.31 -15.59 -9.36
N GLU A 36 15.23 -16.10 -8.77
CA GLU A 36 14.62 -15.47 -7.58
C GLU A 36 15.56 -15.54 -6.38
N TYR A 37 16.20 -16.71 -6.18
CA TYR A 37 17.10 -16.89 -5.05
C TYR A 37 18.35 -16.03 -5.15
N GLN A 38 18.96 -15.94 -6.33
CA GLN A 38 20.09 -15.04 -6.55
C GLN A 38 19.73 -13.57 -6.31
N GLY A 39 18.53 -13.13 -6.72
CA GLY A 39 18.02 -11.79 -6.38
C GLY A 39 17.86 -11.59 -4.86
N MET A 40 17.48 -12.62 -4.10
CA MET A 40 17.42 -12.54 -2.64
C MET A 40 18.79 -12.46 -1.98
N ILE A 41 19.78 -13.22 -2.49
CA ILE A 41 21.18 -13.15 -2.05
C ILE A 41 21.73 -11.74 -2.27
N GLU A 42 21.43 -11.13 -3.41
CA GLU A 42 21.85 -9.74 -3.70
C GLU A 42 21.21 -8.74 -2.73
N ILE A 43 19.91 -8.88 -2.46
CA ILE A 43 19.21 -8.05 -1.45
C ILE A 43 19.87 -8.23 -0.08
N TYR A 44 20.14 -9.46 0.34
CA TYR A 44 20.80 -9.74 1.60
C TYR A 44 22.19 -9.07 1.69
N ARG A 45 23.02 -9.22 0.66
CA ARG A 45 24.38 -8.63 0.62
C ARG A 45 24.34 -7.10 0.76
N ASN A 46 23.37 -6.45 0.12
CA ASN A 46 23.27 -5.00 0.04
C ASN A 46 22.47 -4.37 1.19
N LYS A 47 21.70 -5.15 1.96
CA LYS A 47 20.72 -4.62 2.93
C LYS A 47 20.64 -5.42 4.24
N LYS A 48 21.61 -6.26 4.56
CA LYS A 48 21.61 -7.06 5.79
C LYS A 48 21.50 -6.21 7.07
N GLU A 49 22.09 -5.02 7.06
CA GLU A 49 22.04 -4.07 8.17
C GLU A 49 20.61 -3.55 8.46
N TYR A 50 19.67 -3.77 7.55
CA TYR A 50 18.26 -3.44 7.74
C TYR A 50 17.43 -4.61 8.31
N GLY A 51 18.07 -5.61 8.91
CA GLY A 51 17.38 -6.75 9.53
C GLY A 51 16.86 -7.74 8.49
N ILE A 52 17.62 -7.94 7.41
CA ILE A 52 17.33 -8.95 6.39
C ILE A 52 18.29 -10.11 6.57
N GLU A 53 17.75 -11.34 6.60
CA GLU A 53 18.50 -12.59 6.72
C GLU A 53 18.03 -13.58 5.68
N LEU A 54 18.90 -14.52 5.31
CA LEU A 54 18.50 -15.67 4.49
C LEU A 54 17.91 -16.74 5.40
N LEU A 55 16.89 -17.44 4.91
CA LEU A 55 16.29 -18.56 5.64
C LEU A 55 17.29 -19.73 5.70
N ASP A 56 17.34 -20.38 6.84
CA ASP A 56 18.10 -21.62 7.02
C ASP A 56 17.41 -22.81 6.33
N LYS A 57 18.11 -23.94 6.32
CA LYS A 57 17.62 -25.16 5.67
C LYS A 57 16.34 -25.68 6.29
N ILE A 58 16.18 -25.59 7.62
CA ILE A 58 15.00 -26.06 8.33
C ILE A 58 13.77 -25.26 7.94
N ALA A 59 13.90 -23.94 7.93
CA ALA A 59 12.81 -23.06 7.51
C ALA A 59 12.42 -23.29 6.02
N ILE A 60 13.39 -23.54 5.14
CA ILE A 60 13.13 -23.84 3.73
C ILE A 60 12.40 -25.18 3.57
N GLU A 61 12.79 -26.20 4.31
CA GLU A 61 12.11 -27.50 4.32
C GLU A 61 10.67 -27.38 4.85
N PHE A 62 10.46 -26.62 5.92
CA PHE A 62 9.12 -26.33 6.42
C PHE A 62 8.23 -25.67 5.37
N TRP A 63 8.69 -24.60 4.74
CA TRP A 63 7.91 -23.91 3.71
C TRP A 63 7.74 -24.73 2.43
N SER A 64 8.70 -25.58 2.09
CA SER A 64 8.58 -26.53 0.97
C SER A 64 7.43 -27.52 1.22
N SER A 65 7.28 -27.97 2.45
CA SER A 65 6.14 -28.81 2.86
C SER A 65 4.81 -28.08 2.76
N VAL A 66 4.76 -26.82 3.26
CA VAL A 66 3.54 -26.00 3.21
C VAL A 66 3.05 -25.76 1.78
N PHE A 67 3.98 -25.46 0.87
CA PHE A 67 3.63 -25.22 -0.54
C PHE A 67 3.62 -26.47 -1.43
N GLU A 68 3.90 -27.65 -0.85
CA GLU A 68 3.98 -28.94 -1.60
C GLU A 68 4.93 -28.83 -2.80
N LYS A 69 6.01 -28.03 -2.65
CA LYS A 69 7.00 -27.74 -3.71
C LYS A 69 8.38 -27.57 -3.11
N LYS A 70 9.39 -28.07 -3.81
CA LYS A 70 10.78 -27.82 -3.43
C LYS A 70 11.12 -26.35 -3.62
N LEU A 71 11.49 -25.69 -2.54
CA LEU A 71 12.00 -24.32 -2.54
C LEU A 71 13.52 -24.35 -2.59
N LEU A 72 14.12 -23.34 -3.21
CA LEU A 72 15.58 -23.21 -3.33
C LEU A 72 16.15 -22.32 -2.22
N GLY A 73 15.33 -21.43 -1.68
CA GLY A 73 15.74 -20.51 -0.64
C GLY A 73 14.64 -19.53 -0.27
N GLY A 74 15.01 -18.60 0.58
CA GLY A 74 14.12 -17.54 1.02
C GLY A 74 14.87 -16.50 1.83
N LEU A 75 14.21 -15.39 2.08
CA LEU A 75 14.69 -14.35 3.00
C LEU A 75 13.61 -13.99 4.01
N ILE A 76 14.05 -13.54 5.18
CA ILE A 76 13.23 -12.94 6.20
C ILE A 76 13.64 -11.48 6.39
N SER A 77 12.66 -10.60 6.51
CA SER A 77 12.87 -9.19 6.86
C SER A 77 12.18 -8.91 8.20
N HIS A 78 12.98 -8.72 9.23
CA HIS A 78 12.52 -8.52 10.61
C HIS A 78 11.92 -7.13 10.85
N ASN A 79 12.31 -6.16 10.03
CA ASN A 79 11.83 -4.78 10.13
C ASN A 79 10.58 -4.50 9.29
N ASP A 80 10.22 -5.41 8.40
CA ASP A 80 8.98 -5.32 7.64
C ASP A 80 7.82 -5.91 8.46
N GLY A 81 6.62 -5.49 8.09
CA GLY A 81 5.40 -5.95 8.71
C GLY A 81 4.19 -5.53 7.88
N ARG A 82 3.04 -5.51 8.50
CA ARG A 82 1.81 -5.03 7.87
C ARG A 82 1.00 -4.15 8.81
N LEU A 83 0.18 -3.30 8.23
CA LEU A 83 -0.85 -2.55 8.91
C LEU A 83 -2.23 -3.04 8.46
N ASN A 84 -3.21 -2.96 9.35
CA ASN A 84 -4.60 -3.10 8.95
C ASN A 84 -5.11 -1.75 8.43
N PRO A 85 -5.31 -1.57 7.11
CA PRO A 85 -5.62 -0.27 6.53
C PRO A 85 -7.00 0.25 6.95
N ILE A 86 -7.96 -0.64 7.19
CA ILE A 86 -9.32 -0.26 7.62
C ILE A 86 -9.29 0.31 9.04
N LYS A 87 -8.60 -0.38 9.95
CA LYS A 87 -8.45 0.11 11.33
C LYS A 87 -7.65 1.41 11.37
N LEU A 88 -6.59 1.51 10.55
CA LEU A 88 -5.78 2.71 10.48
C LEU A 88 -6.57 3.94 10.01
N ILE A 89 -7.37 3.80 8.95
CA ILE A 89 -8.22 4.89 8.44
C ILE A 89 -9.25 5.30 9.51
N LYS A 90 -9.89 4.35 10.18
CA LYS A 90 -10.83 4.65 11.27
C LYS A 90 -10.16 5.44 12.39
N LEU A 91 -8.94 5.06 12.75
CA LEU A 91 -8.16 5.75 13.77
C LEU A 91 -7.83 7.20 13.34
N PHE A 92 -7.35 7.40 12.13
CA PHE A 92 -7.10 8.76 11.61
C PHE A 92 -8.37 9.59 11.57
N MET A 93 -9.50 9.03 11.14
CA MET A 93 -10.78 9.73 11.12
C MET A 93 -11.20 10.18 12.53
N LYS A 94 -11.06 9.31 13.53
CA LYS A 94 -11.34 9.66 14.94
C LYS A 94 -10.42 10.80 15.44
N ASN A 95 -9.14 10.76 15.10
CA ASN A 95 -8.21 11.83 15.49
C ASN A 95 -8.53 13.16 14.79
N LEU A 96 -8.99 13.15 13.55
CA LEU A 96 -9.42 14.35 12.85
C LEU A 96 -10.64 14.99 13.51
N GLU A 97 -11.57 14.22 14.07
CA GLU A 97 -12.74 14.72 14.81
C GLU A 97 -12.35 15.47 16.10
N THR A 98 -11.25 15.08 16.72
CA THR A 98 -10.71 15.74 17.94
C THR A 98 -9.72 16.86 17.63
N SER A 99 -9.31 17.01 16.38
CA SER A 99 -8.42 18.05 15.90
C SER A 99 -9.23 19.22 15.31
N ASN A 100 -8.64 20.40 15.25
CA ASN A 100 -9.28 21.57 14.63
C ASN A 100 -9.25 21.48 13.08
N VAL A 101 -9.77 20.38 12.53
CA VAL A 101 -9.81 20.08 11.09
C VAL A 101 -11.27 19.98 10.63
N ASN A 102 -11.65 20.82 9.68
CA ASN A 102 -12.95 20.77 9.04
C ASN A 102 -13.00 19.69 7.96
N LYS A 103 -13.87 18.71 8.12
CA LYS A 103 -14.15 17.68 7.12
C LYS A 103 -15.35 18.07 6.28
N ILE A 104 -15.15 18.13 4.95
CA ILE A 104 -16.23 18.38 3.98
C ILE A 104 -16.43 17.10 3.15
N ASN A 105 -17.64 16.55 3.21
CA ASN A 105 -18.01 15.36 2.44
C ASN A 105 -18.60 15.78 1.09
N ASP A 106 -17.72 16.15 0.16
CA ASP A 106 -18.08 16.58 -1.18
C ASP A 106 -16.95 16.28 -2.18
N ASN A 107 -17.24 16.33 -3.47
CA ASN A 107 -16.28 16.17 -4.55
C ASN A 107 -15.71 17.53 -4.97
N VAL A 108 -14.37 17.58 -5.08
CA VAL A 108 -13.71 18.73 -5.72
C VAL A 108 -13.78 18.55 -7.24
N ILE A 109 -14.41 19.50 -7.91
CA ILE A 109 -14.60 19.47 -9.38
C ILE A 109 -13.63 20.39 -10.12
N LYS A 110 -13.12 21.44 -9.47
CA LYS A 110 -12.21 22.41 -10.09
C LYS A 110 -11.37 23.13 -9.03
N ILE A 111 -10.16 23.48 -9.43
CA ILE A 111 -9.27 24.37 -8.67
C ILE A 111 -8.94 25.54 -9.56
N LYS A 112 -8.92 26.75 -9.01
CA LYS A 112 -8.59 27.99 -9.75
C LYS A 112 -7.60 28.82 -8.92
N LYS A 113 -6.61 29.35 -9.60
CA LYS A 113 -5.70 30.35 -9.03
C LYS A 113 -6.42 31.72 -8.97
N ASN A 114 -6.33 32.38 -7.84
CA ASN A 114 -6.90 33.69 -7.64
C ASN A 114 -5.95 34.79 -8.18
N ASN A 115 -6.52 35.96 -8.46
CA ASN A 115 -5.73 37.12 -8.86
C ASN A 115 -4.91 37.66 -7.67
N SER A 116 -3.86 38.41 -7.95
CA SER A 116 -2.95 39.01 -6.94
C SER A 116 -3.61 39.92 -5.91
N LEU A 117 -4.82 40.39 -6.18
CA LEU A 117 -5.63 41.21 -5.24
C LEU A 117 -6.40 40.36 -4.20
N SER A 118 -6.46 39.04 -4.37
CA SER A 118 -7.14 38.15 -3.42
C SER A 118 -6.26 37.91 -2.19
N LYS A 119 -6.89 37.88 -1.01
CA LYS A 119 -6.21 37.49 0.24
C LYS A 119 -5.81 36.01 0.28
N LYS A 120 -6.39 35.18 -0.58
CA LYS A 120 -6.15 33.73 -0.67
C LYS A 120 -5.73 33.35 -2.08
N ASN A 121 -4.75 32.47 -2.20
CA ASN A 121 -4.13 32.13 -3.47
C ASN A 121 -5.01 31.26 -4.38
N TRP A 122 -5.88 30.43 -3.78
CA TRP A 122 -6.60 29.37 -4.48
C TRP A 122 -8.07 29.32 -4.12
N THR A 123 -8.92 29.04 -5.11
CA THR A 123 -10.33 28.70 -4.92
C THR A 123 -10.57 27.26 -5.33
N VAL A 124 -11.14 26.46 -4.44
CA VAL A 124 -11.54 25.07 -4.64
C VAL A 124 -13.05 25.01 -4.80
N TYR A 125 -13.53 24.52 -5.93
CA TYR A 125 -14.96 24.38 -6.25
C TYR A 125 -15.43 22.97 -5.95
N LEU A 126 -16.56 22.87 -5.26
CA LEU A 126 -17.20 21.64 -4.84
C LEU A 126 -18.42 21.33 -5.73
N GLU A 127 -18.77 20.07 -5.85
CA GLU A 127 -19.88 19.59 -6.68
C GLU A 127 -21.23 20.19 -6.28
N LYS A 128 -21.46 20.40 -4.99
CA LYS A 128 -22.68 21.00 -4.44
C LYS A 128 -22.75 22.54 -4.57
N ASN A 129 -22.09 23.11 -5.57
CA ASN A 129 -22.06 24.54 -5.85
C ASN A 129 -21.51 25.43 -4.72
N GLN A 130 -20.65 24.87 -3.87
CA GLN A 130 -19.90 25.60 -2.86
C GLN A 130 -18.47 25.84 -3.35
N TYR A 131 -17.81 26.82 -2.77
CA TYR A 131 -16.38 27.02 -3.00
C TYR A 131 -15.68 27.43 -1.69
N ILE A 132 -14.38 27.15 -1.65
CA ILE A 132 -13.52 27.40 -0.51
C ILE A 132 -12.27 28.14 -1.00
N ASN A 133 -11.90 29.22 -0.32
CA ASN A 133 -10.69 29.97 -0.61
C ASN A 133 -9.59 29.59 0.39
N GLN A 134 -8.42 29.23 -0.11
CA GLN A 134 -7.31 28.72 0.69
C GLN A 134 -5.98 29.31 0.23
N ASP A 135 -4.99 29.36 1.15
CA ASP A 135 -3.62 29.73 0.83
C ASP A 135 -2.88 28.58 0.14
N TYR A 136 -3.15 27.36 0.61
CA TYR A 136 -2.53 26.12 0.13
C TYR A 136 -3.58 25.11 -0.29
N VAL A 137 -3.29 24.40 -1.38
CA VAL A 137 -4.07 23.26 -1.86
C VAL A 137 -3.13 22.08 -2.06
N ILE A 138 -3.41 20.97 -1.40
CA ILE A 138 -2.66 19.73 -1.53
C ILE A 138 -3.56 18.70 -2.20
N ILE A 139 -3.21 18.29 -3.43
CA ILE A 139 -4.02 17.34 -4.19
C ILE A 139 -3.53 15.92 -3.91
N CYS A 140 -4.37 15.14 -3.19
CA CYS A 140 -4.13 13.73 -2.84
C CYS A 140 -5.15 12.78 -3.50
N SER A 141 -5.70 13.16 -4.65
CA SER A 141 -6.88 12.53 -5.28
C SER A 141 -6.56 11.34 -6.21
N SER A 142 -5.38 10.73 -6.07
CA SER A 142 -4.98 9.56 -6.87
C SER A 142 -5.13 9.83 -8.38
N LEU A 143 -5.84 8.99 -9.13
CA LEU A 143 -6.03 9.14 -10.57
C LEU A 143 -6.74 10.44 -10.95
N ASN A 144 -7.64 10.93 -10.10
CA ASN A 144 -8.37 12.18 -10.39
C ASN A 144 -7.50 13.43 -10.35
N THR A 145 -6.29 13.35 -9.83
CA THR A 145 -5.30 14.44 -9.84
C THR A 145 -5.09 14.99 -11.24
N GLN A 146 -5.07 14.13 -12.27
CA GLN A 146 -4.90 14.55 -13.68
C GLN A 146 -6.01 15.52 -14.13
N ASN A 147 -7.26 15.22 -13.77
CA ASN A 147 -8.42 16.03 -14.16
C ASN A 147 -8.41 17.39 -13.47
N LEU A 148 -8.09 17.42 -12.18
CA LEU A 148 -8.02 18.65 -11.40
C LEU A 148 -6.91 19.58 -11.92
N LEU A 149 -5.78 19.03 -12.32
CA LEU A 149 -4.62 19.78 -12.80
C LEU A 149 -4.74 20.23 -14.25
N LYS A 150 -5.54 19.55 -15.07
CA LYS A 150 -5.71 19.89 -16.49
C LYS A 150 -6.18 21.33 -16.71
N SER A 151 -7.10 21.81 -15.87
CA SER A 151 -7.63 23.17 -15.95
C SER A 151 -6.61 24.24 -15.54
N LEU A 152 -5.53 23.86 -14.89
CA LEU A 152 -4.42 24.71 -14.47
C LEU A 152 -3.23 24.68 -15.45
N GLY A 153 -3.33 23.89 -16.53
CA GLY A 153 -2.27 23.75 -17.54
C GLY A 153 -1.17 22.74 -17.15
N HIS A 154 -1.26 22.09 -15.99
CA HIS A 154 -0.28 21.08 -15.59
C HIS A 154 -0.60 19.71 -16.20
N LYS A 155 0.41 19.05 -16.76
CA LYS A 155 0.29 17.73 -17.37
C LYS A 155 0.99 16.68 -16.48
N ILE A 156 0.19 15.83 -15.86
CA ILE A 156 0.66 14.66 -15.14
C ILE A 156 -0.04 13.43 -15.72
N ILE A 157 0.69 12.34 -15.91
CA ILE A 157 0.14 11.12 -16.49
C ILE A 157 0.22 10.00 -15.44
N LEU A 158 -0.95 9.49 -15.06
CA LEU A 158 -1.10 8.38 -14.12
C LEU A 158 -1.81 7.22 -14.81
N GLU A 159 -1.23 6.04 -14.78
CA GLU A 159 -1.82 4.79 -15.29
C GLU A 159 -2.61 4.09 -14.17
N PRO A 160 -3.85 3.68 -14.41
CA PRO A 160 -4.59 2.84 -13.48
C PRO A 160 -4.01 1.42 -13.49
N ILE A 161 -3.65 0.93 -12.30
CA ILE A 161 -3.20 -0.45 -12.09
C ILE A 161 -4.12 -1.11 -11.07
N LEU A 162 -4.96 -1.99 -11.54
CA LEU A 162 -5.88 -2.74 -10.70
C LEU A 162 -5.17 -3.88 -9.96
N GLY A 163 -5.64 -4.20 -8.79
CA GLY A 163 -5.23 -5.38 -8.02
C GLY A 163 -6.42 -6.03 -7.36
N GLN A 164 -6.58 -7.33 -7.59
CA GLN A 164 -7.61 -8.15 -6.96
C GLN A 164 -7.03 -8.87 -5.74
N VAL A 165 -7.80 -8.95 -4.67
CA VAL A 165 -7.49 -9.68 -3.45
C VAL A 165 -8.65 -10.60 -3.14
N ILE A 166 -8.34 -11.78 -2.63
CA ILE A 166 -9.28 -12.83 -2.29
C ILE A 166 -9.09 -13.18 -0.82
N GLU A 167 -10.19 -13.38 -0.12
CA GLU A 167 -10.21 -14.05 1.17
C GLU A 167 -10.67 -15.49 0.97
N LEU A 168 -9.76 -16.40 1.33
CA LEU A 168 -9.97 -17.84 1.22
C LEU A 168 -10.26 -18.42 2.61
N GLU A 169 -11.37 -19.10 2.76
CA GLU A 169 -11.65 -19.97 3.89
C GLU A 169 -10.98 -21.32 3.69
N LEU A 170 -10.10 -21.69 4.61
CA LEU A 170 -9.35 -22.94 4.55
C LEU A 170 -10.21 -24.11 5.01
N LYS A 171 -10.15 -25.23 4.31
CA LYS A 171 -10.86 -26.47 4.69
C LYS A 171 -10.43 -26.99 6.07
N HIS A 172 -9.15 -26.83 6.38
CA HIS A 172 -8.58 -27.22 7.66
C HIS A 172 -7.93 -26.02 8.35
N LYS A 173 -8.11 -25.94 9.67
CA LYS A 173 -7.47 -24.90 10.50
C LYS A 173 -5.96 -25.03 10.45
N THR A 174 -5.26 -23.93 10.24
CA THR A 174 -3.81 -23.87 10.43
C THR A 174 -3.51 -23.77 11.93
N THR A 175 -3.02 -24.85 12.53
CA THR A 175 -2.77 -24.91 13.99
C THR A 175 -1.82 -23.82 14.47
N ASN A 176 -0.74 -23.60 13.75
CA ASN A 176 0.32 -22.64 14.10
C ASN A 176 0.21 -21.32 13.34
N TRP A 177 -1.00 -20.89 12.95
CA TRP A 177 -1.18 -19.68 12.15
C TRP A 177 -0.57 -18.42 12.82
N LYS A 178 -0.52 -18.37 14.15
CA LYS A 178 0.10 -17.27 14.90
C LYS A 178 1.61 -17.19 14.72
N GLU A 179 2.26 -18.26 14.32
CA GLU A 179 3.70 -18.33 14.05
C GLU A 179 4.03 -17.94 12.61
N TRP A 180 3.02 -17.88 11.74
CA TRP A 180 3.23 -17.41 10.37
C TRP A 180 3.71 -15.96 10.36
N PRO A 181 4.55 -15.59 9.37
CA PRO A 181 4.97 -14.21 9.21
C PRO A 181 3.76 -13.30 8.96
N SER A 182 3.93 -12.01 9.23
CA SER A 182 2.85 -11.04 8.97
C SER A 182 2.47 -10.99 7.49
N VAL A 183 3.44 -11.23 6.62
CA VAL A 183 3.26 -11.42 5.18
C VAL A 183 4.20 -12.51 4.70
N LEU A 184 3.66 -13.52 4.05
CA LEU A 184 4.41 -14.51 3.33
C LEU A 184 4.30 -14.22 1.83
N ASN A 185 5.42 -13.99 1.15
CA ASN A 185 5.45 -13.73 -0.28
C ASN A 185 6.05 -14.92 -1.04
N TYR A 186 5.29 -15.47 -1.96
CA TYR A 186 5.73 -16.56 -2.85
C TYR A 186 5.16 -16.34 -4.25
N GLN A 187 5.99 -16.47 -5.27
CA GLN A 187 5.63 -16.19 -6.68
C GLN A 187 4.94 -14.82 -6.88
N SER A 188 5.45 -13.79 -6.20
CA SER A 188 4.89 -12.44 -6.20
C SER A 188 3.48 -12.31 -5.62
N ILE A 189 2.94 -13.34 -5.01
CA ILE A 189 1.65 -13.37 -4.31
C ILE A 189 1.92 -13.25 -2.81
N ASN A 190 1.15 -12.42 -2.13
CA ASN A 190 1.18 -12.31 -0.69
C ASN A 190 0.10 -13.19 -0.07
N PHE A 191 0.49 -13.95 0.95
CA PHE A 191 -0.38 -14.77 1.77
C PHE A 191 -0.39 -14.18 3.17
N ILE A 192 -1.57 -13.87 3.68
CA ILE A 192 -1.72 -13.16 4.95
C ILE A 192 -2.77 -13.89 5.81
N HIS A 193 -2.31 -14.61 6.82
CA HIS A 193 -3.19 -15.12 7.85
C HIS A 193 -3.69 -14.01 8.77
N HIS A 194 -4.97 -13.98 9.08
CA HIS A 194 -5.52 -13.13 10.13
C HIS A 194 -6.36 -13.92 11.15
N ASN A 195 -6.68 -15.16 10.87
CA ASN A 195 -7.21 -16.14 11.82
C ASN A 195 -6.87 -17.57 11.33
N PRO A 196 -7.12 -18.63 12.14
CA PRO A 196 -6.71 -19.99 11.77
C PRO A 196 -7.39 -20.55 10.52
N ASN A 197 -8.53 -20.00 10.12
CA ASN A 197 -9.33 -20.53 9.02
C ASN A 197 -9.31 -19.66 7.76
N GLN A 198 -8.76 -18.45 7.83
CA GLN A 198 -8.87 -17.48 6.73
C GLN A 198 -7.50 -16.96 6.31
N MET A 199 -7.31 -16.90 5.01
CA MET A 199 -6.12 -16.43 4.35
C MET A 199 -6.48 -15.37 3.31
N LEU A 200 -5.87 -14.18 3.40
CA LEU A 200 -5.88 -13.23 2.30
C LEU A 200 -4.81 -13.59 1.29
N ILE A 201 -5.20 -13.64 0.01
CA ILE A 201 -4.32 -13.94 -1.11
C ILE A 201 -4.37 -12.77 -2.08
N GLY A 202 -3.24 -12.20 -2.42
CA GLY A 202 -3.19 -11.04 -3.32
C GLY A 202 -1.80 -10.41 -3.43
N ALA A 203 -1.70 -9.45 -4.32
CA ALA A 203 -2.75 -8.99 -5.20
C ALA A 203 -2.30 -9.16 -6.65
N THR A 204 -3.25 -9.28 -7.55
CA THR A 204 -2.95 -9.21 -8.99
C THR A 204 -2.36 -7.82 -9.36
N ILE A 205 -1.76 -7.75 -10.53
CA ILE A 205 -1.22 -6.51 -11.12
C ILE A 205 -1.73 -6.44 -12.55
N GLU A 206 -2.79 -5.66 -12.74
CA GLU A 206 -3.52 -5.58 -14.00
C GLU A 206 -3.51 -4.14 -14.52
N ARG A 207 -3.18 -3.95 -15.79
CA ARG A 207 -3.30 -2.63 -16.42
C ARG A 207 -4.77 -2.29 -16.65
N GLY A 208 -5.14 -1.07 -16.32
CA GLY A 208 -6.52 -0.59 -16.48
C GLY A 208 -7.34 -0.65 -15.19
N ASN A 209 -8.65 -0.52 -15.35
CA ASN A 209 -9.60 -0.35 -14.24
C ASN A 209 -10.68 -1.43 -14.17
N LYS A 210 -10.62 -2.45 -15.05
CA LYS A 210 -11.57 -3.57 -15.05
C LYS A 210 -10.86 -4.84 -14.58
N PRO A 211 -11.44 -5.58 -13.61
CA PRO A 211 -10.85 -6.81 -13.11
C PRO A 211 -10.85 -7.92 -14.17
N SER A 212 -9.75 -8.65 -14.29
CA SER A 212 -9.57 -9.79 -15.16
C SER A 212 -9.83 -11.09 -14.43
N LEU A 213 -10.80 -11.87 -14.89
CA LEU A 213 -11.05 -13.21 -14.37
C LEU A 213 -9.84 -14.13 -14.58
N LEU A 214 -9.16 -13.98 -15.72
CA LEU A 214 -7.98 -14.78 -16.04
C LEU A 214 -6.82 -14.52 -15.08
N ASP A 215 -6.55 -13.24 -14.74
CA ASP A 215 -5.48 -12.90 -13.82
C ASP A 215 -5.80 -13.36 -12.38
N LYS A 216 -7.08 -13.29 -11.98
CA LYS A 216 -7.55 -13.87 -10.72
C LYS A 216 -7.32 -15.38 -10.68
N GLN A 217 -7.70 -16.10 -11.75
CA GLN A 217 -7.47 -17.54 -11.85
C GLN A 217 -6.00 -17.90 -11.83
N ARG A 218 -5.15 -17.17 -12.58
CA ARG A 218 -3.70 -17.38 -12.58
C ARG A 218 -3.10 -17.21 -11.19
N MET A 219 -3.56 -16.19 -10.44
CA MET A 219 -3.13 -15.97 -9.06
C MET A 219 -3.52 -17.15 -8.17
N LEU A 220 -4.79 -17.61 -8.22
CA LEU A 220 -5.26 -18.74 -7.40
C LEU A 220 -4.61 -20.07 -7.78
N CYS A 221 -4.49 -20.35 -9.06
CA CYS A 221 -3.86 -21.57 -9.55
C CYS A 221 -2.33 -21.53 -9.45
N MET A 222 -1.72 -20.36 -9.13
CA MET A 222 -0.28 -20.17 -9.07
C MET A 222 0.41 -20.76 -10.31
N ASN A 223 -0.12 -20.49 -11.51
CA ASN A 223 0.31 -21.10 -12.78
C ASN A 223 0.34 -22.64 -12.73
N ASN A 224 -0.71 -23.27 -12.24
CA ASN A 224 -0.89 -24.71 -12.01
C ASN A 224 0.05 -25.30 -10.93
N ASN A 225 0.55 -24.49 -10.03
CA ASN A 225 1.40 -24.91 -8.91
C ASN A 225 0.80 -24.62 -7.53
N ALA A 226 -0.49 -24.33 -7.46
CA ALA A 226 -1.15 -24.05 -6.19
C ALA A 226 -1.20 -25.32 -5.31
N PRO A 227 -0.84 -25.20 -4.02
CA PRO A 227 -0.93 -26.30 -3.08
C PRO A 227 -2.40 -26.65 -2.79
N LYS A 228 -2.63 -27.87 -2.31
CA LYS A 228 -4.00 -28.38 -2.04
C LYS A 228 -4.79 -27.53 -1.05
N TRP A 229 -4.14 -26.87 -0.11
CA TRP A 229 -4.86 -26.02 0.84
C TRP A 229 -5.46 -24.76 0.17
N ILE A 230 -4.88 -24.29 -0.95
CA ILE A 230 -5.49 -23.22 -1.77
C ILE A 230 -6.63 -23.79 -2.64
N THR A 231 -6.37 -24.87 -3.39
CA THR A 231 -7.35 -25.42 -4.33
C THR A 231 -8.58 -26.00 -3.66
N ASN A 232 -8.46 -26.46 -2.42
CA ASN A 232 -9.55 -26.98 -1.60
C ASN A 232 -10.24 -25.89 -0.75
N GLY A 233 -9.73 -24.68 -0.74
CA GLY A 233 -10.30 -23.56 -0.02
C GLY A 233 -11.53 -23.00 -0.73
N ARG A 234 -12.40 -22.32 0.03
CA ARG A 234 -13.59 -21.65 -0.48
C ARG A 234 -13.38 -20.14 -0.47
N ILE A 235 -13.59 -19.49 -1.59
CA ILE A 235 -13.56 -18.00 -1.64
C ILE A 235 -14.78 -17.50 -0.87
N CYS A 236 -14.54 -16.74 0.21
CA CYS A 236 -15.59 -16.14 1.02
C CYS A 236 -15.78 -14.64 0.73
N HIS A 237 -14.70 -13.93 0.41
CA HIS A 237 -14.77 -12.53 -0.02
C HIS A 237 -13.76 -12.27 -1.13
N GLU A 238 -14.11 -11.31 -1.99
CA GLU A 238 -13.19 -10.77 -2.99
C GLU A 238 -13.41 -9.26 -3.16
N TRP A 239 -12.36 -8.55 -3.41
CA TRP A 239 -12.41 -7.12 -3.73
C TRP A 239 -11.25 -6.73 -4.63
N ASN A 240 -11.35 -5.56 -5.19
CA ASN A 240 -10.28 -4.97 -5.99
C ASN A 240 -10.08 -3.49 -5.65
N GLY A 241 -8.93 -2.97 -6.04
CA GLY A 241 -8.58 -1.57 -5.89
C GLY A 241 -7.69 -1.10 -7.04
N ILE A 242 -7.79 0.17 -7.37
CA ILE A 242 -7.00 0.77 -8.45
C ILE A 242 -5.92 1.64 -7.84
N ARG A 243 -4.68 1.41 -8.29
CA ARG A 243 -3.49 2.16 -7.88
C ARG A 243 -3.12 3.13 -8.99
N ALA A 244 -2.82 4.35 -8.63
CA ALA A 244 -2.28 5.34 -9.55
C ALA A 244 -0.76 5.14 -9.71
N LYS A 245 -0.32 4.78 -10.91
CA LYS A 245 1.10 4.62 -11.24
C LYS A 245 1.55 5.77 -12.12
N PRO A 246 2.58 6.55 -11.74
CA PRO A 246 3.15 7.57 -12.61
C PRO A 246 3.76 6.95 -13.86
N ILE A 247 3.58 7.62 -15.01
CA ILE A 247 4.26 7.29 -16.25
C ILE A 247 5.36 8.31 -16.48
N ASN A 248 6.55 7.82 -16.85
CA ASN A 248 7.76 8.62 -17.10
C ASN A 248 8.34 9.36 -15.88
N GLU A 249 7.83 9.09 -14.69
CA GLU A 249 8.34 9.65 -13.44
C GLU A 249 8.38 8.59 -12.35
N PRO A 250 9.29 8.68 -11.38
CA PRO A 250 9.31 7.75 -10.26
C PRO A 250 8.11 7.95 -9.34
N ALA A 251 7.65 6.86 -8.71
CA ALA A 251 6.64 6.91 -7.65
C ALA A 251 7.33 7.13 -6.27
N PRO A 252 6.77 7.95 -5.37
CA PRO A 252 5.54 8.75 -5.51
C PRO A 252 5.78 10.09 -6.24
N LEU A 253 4.69 10.71 -6.70
CA LEU A 253 4.75 12.08 -7.19
C LEU A 253 4.51 13.06 -6.04
N LEU A 254 5.57 13.70 -5.59
CA LEU A 254 5.57 14.79 -4.62
C LEU A 254 6.12 16.02 -5.34
N LYS A 255 5.30 17.04 -5.54
CA LYS A 255 5.72 18.26 -6.25
C LYS A 255 5.03 19.50 -5.68
N LEU A 256 5.79 20.56 -5.56
CA LEU A 256 5.29 21.93 -5.52
C LEU A 256 5.14 22.39 -6.98
N LEU A 257 3.91 22.54 -7.45
CA LEU A 257 3.62 22.92 -8.84
C LEU A 257 3.66 24.43 -9.03
N GLU A 258 3.06 25.14 -8.09
CA GLU A 258 3.01 26.59 -8.03
C GLU A 258 3.01 27.03 -6.55
N PRO A 259 3.30 28.28 -6.21
CA PRO A 259 3.17 28.77 -4.82
C PRO A 259 1.79 28.42 -4.25
N GLY A 260 1.79 27.64 -3.16
CA GLY A 260 0.57 27.17 -2.51
C GLY A 260 -0.15 25.99 -3.21
N LEU A 261 0.35 25.42 -4.31
CA LEU A 261 -0.25 24.24 -4.96
C LEU A 261 0.71 23.05 -4.94
N LEU A 262 0.38 22.06 -4.15
CA LEU A 262 1.17 20.83 -4.01
C LEU A 262 0.39 19.60 -4.48
N ILE A 263 1.13 18.58 -4.90
CA ILE A 263 0.57 17.25 -5.14
C ILE A 263 1.28 16.20 -4.30
N ASN A 264 0.48 15.25 -3.84
CA ASN A 264 0.94 14.03 -3.15
C ASN A 264 0.12 12.85 -3.70
N THR A 265 0.60 12.24 -4.77
CA THR A 265 -0.14 11.22 -5.52
C THR A 265 0.80 10.19 -6.16
N GLY A 266 0.25 9.26 -6.93
CA GLY A 266 1.05 8.33 -7.71
C GLY A 266 1.91 7.37 -6.89
N HIS A 267 1.50 6.99 -5.70
CA HIS A 267 2.27 6.12 -4.79
C HIS A 267 2.38 4.67 -5.28
N TYR A 268 1.57 4.28 -6.24
CA TYR A 268 1.51 2.93 -6.80
C TYR A 268 1.33 1.87 -5.71
N ARG A 269 2.36 1.05 -5.41
CA ARG A 269 2.28 -0.05 -4.43
C ARG A 269 2.75 0.33 -3.02
N ASN A 270 3.34 1.50 -2.85
CA ASN A 270 4.02 1.89 -1.63
C ASN A 270 3.28 2.97 -0.82
N GLY A 271 1.99 3.23 -1.11
CA GLY A 271 1.24 4.32 -0.49
C GLY A 271 1.23 4.28 1.03
N ILE A 272 0.89 3.15 1.62
CA ILE A 272 0.88 3.00 3.08
C ILE A 272 2.28 3.20 3.65
N LEU A 273 3.29 2.52 3.08
CA LEU A 273 4.66 2.63 3.55
C LEU A 273 5.17 4.07 3.54
N LEU A 274 4.91 4.80 2.47
CA LEU A 274 5.47 6.14 2.25
C LEU A 274 4.65 7.27 2.86
N ALA A 275 3.41 7.02 3.28
CA ALA A 275 2.49 8.07 3.76
C ALA A 275 3.10 9.02 4.80
N PRO A 276 3.78 8.58 5.88
CA PRO A 276 4.34 9.50 6.85
C PRO A 276 5.44 10.41 6.27
N ALA A 277 6.38 9.83 5.52
CA ALA A 277 7.45 10.63 4.92
C ALA A 277 6.95 11.61 3.86
N CYS A 278 5.89 11.25 3.13
CA CYS A 278 5.23 12.14 2.18
C CYS A 278 4.50 13.29 2.87
N ALA A 279 3.87 13.02 4.02
CA ALA A 279 3.20 14.04 4.81
C ALA A 279 4.20 15.04 5.40
N GLU A 280 5.33 14.55 5.95
CA GLU A 280 6.40 15.45 6.44
C GLU A 280 6.97 16.31 5.31
N TRP A 281 7.23 15.72 4.14
CA TRP A 281 7.70 16.49 2.99
C TRP A 281 6.76 17.64 2.63
N ILE A 282 5.44 17.44 2.73
CA ILE A 282 4.45 18.50 2.47
C ILE A 282 4.55 19.60 3.53
N VAL A 283 4.63 19.23 4.82
CA VAL A 283 4.77 20.20 5.92
C VAL A 283 6.04 21.01 5.72
N ASP A 284 7.18 20.34 5.56
CA ASP A 284 8.48 21.00 5.32
C ASP A 284 8.41 21.96 4.12
N THR A 285 7.73 21.57 3.04
CA THR A 285 7.60 22.40 1.83
C THR A 285 6.73 23.63 2.08
N ILE A 286 5.69 23.53 2.89
CA ILE A 286 4.81 24.65 3.23
C ILE A 286 5.51 25.65 4.17
N GLU A 287 6.26 25.14 5.14
CA GLU A 287 6.97 25.98 6.12
C GLU A 287 8.13 26.78 5.50
N HIS A 288 8.63 26.34 4.34
CA HIS A 288 9.74 27.01 3.63
C HIS A 288 9.30 27.83 2.41
N GLN A 289 7.99 28.08 2.22
CA GLN A 289 7.45 29.01 1.24
C GLN A 289 7.17 30.39 1.87
#